data_ecae85e0c016354e64235054de1accdc
#
_entry.id   ecae85e0c016354e64235054de1accdc
#
_cell.length_a   1.000
_cell.length_b   1.000
_cell.length_c   1.000
_cell.angle_alpha   90.00
_cell.angle_beta   90.00
_cell.angle_gamma   90.00
#
_symmetry.space_group_name_H-M   'P 1'
#
loop_
_entity.id
_entity.type
_entity.pdbx_description
1 polymer ?
#
loop_
_entity_poly.entity_id
_entity_poly.type
_entity_poly.pdbx_seq_one_letter_code
_entity_poly.pdbx_strand_id
1 'polypeptide(L)'
;RFNIMKKTTRRSFLKSSSALSSGLLILPSLYGFSANNRLNIAVIGVGGRGRANWSNVPKENIVAMCDVDDNRALDGYKMFPKVRKFRDFRLMFDQMHKEIDAVIISTPDHTHFAATMAAMELGKHVYVEKPLAHNIWELRTLKRAAKYYGIVSQMGNQGHTTDGIRSIKEWYDAGVLGEVKEVHAWIGTFNFRPGHYWTKPESFPPPKHP
;
A
#
# COMPACT_ATOMS: atom_id res chain seq x y z
N ARG A 1 7.11 -42.90 -53.82
CA ARG A 1 7.47 -43.49 -52.50
C ARG A 1 6.71 -42.75 -51.41
N PHE A 2 5.63 -43.35 -50.94
CA PHE A 2 4.87 -42.85 -49.78
C PHE A 2 5.65 -43.11 -48.52
N ASN A 3 5.93 -42.04 -47.76
CA ASN A 3 6.61 -42.10 -46.47
C ASN A 3 5.56 -42.53 -45.42
N ILE A 4 5.66 -43.77 -44.91
CA ILE A 4 4.77 -44.31 -43.88
C ILE A 4 5.11 -43.61 -42.55
N MET A 5 4.23 -42.75 -42.09
CA MET A 5 4.32 -42.17 -40.74
C MET A 5 4.28 -43.27 -39.71
N LYS A 6 5.38 -43.44 -38.95
CA LYS A 6 5.44 -44.36 -37.81
C LYS A 6 4.40 -43.92 -36.77
N LYS A 7 3.43 -44.81 -36.53
CA LYS A 7 2.43 -44.62 -35.45
C LYS A 7 3.15 -44.60 -34.10
N THR A 8 3.21 -43.48 -33.44
CA THR A 8 3.70 -43.32 -32.08
C THR A 8 2.74 -44.02 -31.13
N THR A 9 3.21 -44.93 -30.30
CA THR A 9 2.37 -45.57 -29.29
C THR A 9 2.10 -44.63 -28.12
N ARG A 10 0.96 -44.78 -27.45
CA ARG A 10 0.60 -43.98 -26.26
C ARG A 10 1.73 -43.94 -25.23
N ARG A 11 2.46 -45.03 -25.09
CA ARG A 11 3.56 -45.16 -24.13
C ARG A 11 4.81 -44.38 -24.56
N SER A 12 5.12 -44.30 -25.85
CA SER A 12 6.25 -43.51 -26.35
C SER A 12 5.91 -41.99 -26.31
N PHE A 13 4.66 -41.61 -26.55
CA PHE A 13 4.19 -40.24 -26.39
C PHE A 13 4.30 -39.78 -24.93
N LEU A 14 3.84 -40.56 -23.97
CA LEU A 14 3.93 -40.24 -22.54
C LEU A 14 5.39 -40.14 -22.05
N LYS A 15 6.29 -41.00 -22.53
CA LYS A 15 7.71 -40.91 -22.19
C LYS A 15 8.38 -39.65 -22.76
N SER A 16 8.01 -39.23 -23.95
CA SER A 16 8.53 -38.00 -24.55
C SER A 16 7.95 -36.75 -23.92
N SER A 17 6.67 -36.80 -23.51
CA SER A 17 6.00 -35.68 -22.82
C SER A 17 6.50 -35.47 -21.40
N SER A 18 6.83 -36.58 -20.66
CA SER A 18 7.38 -36.46 -19.30
C SER A 18 8.81 -35.89 -19.29
N ALA A 19 9.60 -36.13 -20.34
CA ALA A 19 10.94 -35.56 -20.45
C ALA A 19 10.94 -34.05 -20.78
N LEU A 20 9.91 -33.57 -21.53
CA LEU A 20 9.73 -32.14 -21.81
C LEU A 20 9.06 -31.37 -20.65
N SER A 21 8.16 -32.02 -19.90
CA SER A 21 7.47 -31.37 -18.78
C SER A 21 8.35 -31.19 -17.55
N SER A 22 9.32 -32.04 -17.31
CA SER A 22 10.26 -31.90 -16.19
C SER A 22 11.18 -30.69 -16.32
N GLY A 23 11.52 -30.26 -17.55
CA GLY A 23 12.32 -29.06 -17.77
C GLY A 23 11.54 -27.76 -17.66
N LEU A 24 10.21 -27.78 -17.94
CA LEU A 24 9.36 -26.61 -17.92
C LEU A 24 8.71 -26.33 -16.54
N LEU A 25 8.59 -27.37 -15.69
CA LEU A 25 8.04 -27.21 -14.33
C LEU A 25 9.07 -26.72 -13.29
N ILE A 26 10.35 -26.74 -13.64
CA ILE A 26 11.41 -26.24 -12.74
C ILE A 26 11.63 -24.74 -12.91
N LEU A 27 11.33 -24.15 -14.08
CA LEU A 27 11.57 -22.75 -14.37
C LEU A 27 10.74 -21.75 -13.54
N PRO A 28 9.44 -21.95 -13.24
CA PRO A 28 8.70 -21.05 -12.37
C PRO A 28 9.15 -21.09 -10.91
N SER A 29 9.63 -22.23 -10.44
CA SER A 29 10.08 -22.36 -9.04
C SER A 29 11.48 -21.79 -8.80
N LEU A 30 12.31 -21.66 -9.83
CA LEU A 30 13.63 -21.02 -9.71
C LEU A 30 13.55 -19.49 -9.62
N TYR A 31 12.46 -18.88 -10.11
CA TYR A 31 12.21 -17.45 -9.94
C TYR A 31 11.35 -17.11 -8.71
N GLY A 32 10.80 -18.11 -8.01
CA GLY A 32 9.81 -17.92 -6.94
C GLY A 32 10.33 -18.06 -5.51
N PHE A 33 11.54 -18.50 -5.29
CA PHE A 33 12.09 -18.65 -3.95
C PHE A 33 13.33 -17.75 -3.76
N SER A 34 13.09 -16.44 -3.72
CA SER A 34 13.97 -15.59 -2.94
C SER A 34 13.84 -16.06 -1.48
N ALA A 35 14.95 -16.43 -0.84
CA ALA A 35 14.99 -16.83 0.56
C ALA A 35 14.52 -15.72 1.53
N ASN A 36 14.12 -14.60 1.01
CA ASN A 36 13.60 -13.45 1.72
C ASN A 36 12.24 -13.02 1.13
N ASN A 37 11.17 -13.70 1.55
CA ASN A 37 9.77 -13.34 1.20
C ASN A 37 9.27 -12.07 1.89
N ARG A 38 10.17 -11.19 2.35
CA ARG A 38 9.82 -9.95 3.03
C ARG A 38 9.90 -8.77 2.06
N LEU A 39 8.91 -7.91 2.13
CA LEU A 39 8.94 -6.65 1.40
C LEU A 39 9.87 -5.65 2.09
N ASN A 40 10.64 -4.94 1.30
CA ASN A 40 11.39 -3.78 1.76
C ASN A 40 10.48 -2.54 1.70
N ILE A 41 10.08 -2.06 2.86
CA ILE A 41 9.09 -0.99 2.99
C ILE A 41 9.77 0.31 3.39
N ALA A 42 9.45 1.38 2.67
CA ALA A 42 9.72 2.75 3.10
C ALA A 42 8.48 3.36 3.77
N VAL A 43 8.70 4.18 4.78
CA VAL A 43 7.63 4.88 5.51
C VAL A 43 7.78 6.38 5.34
N ILE A 44 6.74 7.04 4.84
CA ILE A 44 6.66 8.50 4.71
C ILE A 44 5.57 9.01 5.66
N GLY A 45 5.95 9.84 6.64
CA GLY A 45 5.12 10.17 7.79
C GLY A 45 5.21 9.07 8.87
N VAL A 46 6.21 9.16 9.74
CA VAL A 46 6.58 8.10 10.69
C VAL A 46 5.79 8.19 11.98
N GLY A 47 5.47 9.42 12.41
CA GLY A 47 4.77 9.68 13.67
C GLY A 47 3.26 9.45 13.61
N GLY A 48 2.58 9.52 14.75
CA GLY A 48 1.12 9.46 14.85
C GLY A 48 0.50 8.25 14.13
N ARG A 49 -0.27 8.48 13.07
CA ARG A 49 -0.88 7.41 12.28
C ARG A 49 0.16 6.52 11.61
N GLY A 50 1.29 7.09 11.16
CA GLY A 50 2.39 6.31 10.60
C GLY A 50 2.88 5.24 11.56
N ARG A 51 3.00 5.56 12.86
CA ARG A 51 3.35 4.59 13.90
C ARG A 51 2.39 3.40 13.91
N ALA A 52 1.08 3.66 13.90
CA ALA A 52 0.09 2.59 13.87
C ALA A 52 0.24 1.72 12.60
N ASN A 53 0.58 2.30 11.47
CA ASN A 53 0.70 1.56 10.22
C ASN A 53 1.97 0.71 10.16
N TRP A 54 3.15 1.28 10.42
CA TRP A 54 4.39 0.52 10.34
C TRP A 54 4.51 -0.54 11.46
N SER A 55 3.88 -0.35 12.60
CA SER A 55 3.86 -1.37 13.66
C SER A 55 3.00 -2.60 13.31
N ASN A 56 2.11 -2.49 12.34
CA ASN A 56 1.26 -3.60 11.89
C ASN A 56 1.87 -4.45 10.77
N VAL A 57 3.11 -4.16 10.36
CA VAL A 57 3.86 -4.96 9.38
C VAL A 57 5.15 -5.55 9.96
N PRO A 58 5.10 -6.23 11.12
CA PRO A 58 6.30 -6.66 11.87
C PRO A 58 7.12 -7.74 11.16
N LYS A 59 6.56 -8.37 10.14
CA LYS A 59 7.23 -9.42 9.35
C LYS A 59 8.02 -8.85 8.18
N GLU A 60 7.82 -7.60 7.82
CA GLU A 60 8.44 -6.96 6.68
C GLU A 60 9.71 -6.20 7.08
N ASN A 61 10.51 -5.82 6.12
CA ASN A 61 11.72 -5.05 6.35
C ASN A 61 11.41 -3.54 6.21
N ILE A 62 11.53 -2.77 7.28
CA ILE A 62 11.52 -1.31 7.18
C ILE A 62 12.94 -0.86 6.82
N VAL A 63 13.11 -0.36 5.59
CA VAL A 63 14.43 0.01 5.04
C VAL A 63 14.69 1.50 5.05
N ALA A 64 13.66 2.32 5.01
CA ALA A 64 13.77 3.78 5.05
C ALA A 64 12.60 4.41 5.82
N MET A 65 12.88 5.52 6.49
CA MET A 65 11.87 6.35 7.15
C MET A 65 12.07 7.82 6.77
N CYS A 66 10.98 8.48 6.40
CA CYS A 66 10.96 9.88 6.02
C CYS A 66 9.93 10.66 6.84
N ASP A 67 10.38 11.64 7.59
CA ASP A 67 9.51 12.56 8.33
C ASP A 67 10.19 13.93 8.44
N VAL A 68 9.42 15.00 8.35
CA VAL A 68 9.94 16.37 8.50
C VAL A 68 10.19 16.74 9.96
N ASP A 69 9.58 16.01 10.89
CA ASP A 69 9.67 16.22 12.33
C ASP A 69 10.32 15.01 13.02
N ASP A 70 11.58 15.16 13.38
CA ASP A 70 12.35 14.10 14.03
C ASP A 70 11.80 13.71 15.41
N ASN A 71 11.14 14.65 16.13
CA ASN A 71 10.52 14.37 17.43
C ASN A 71 9.30 13.46 17.27
N ARG A 72 8.49 13.70 16.25
CA ARG A 72 7.33 12.84 15.93
C ARG A 72 7.76 11.46 15.42
N ALA A 73 8.89 11.39 14.74
CA ALA A 73 9.44 10.14 14.20
C ALA A 73 10.25 9.32 15.21
N LEU A 74 10.52 9.88 16.40
CA LEU A 74 11.46 9.32 17.36
C LEU A 74 11.21 7.86 17.72
N ASP A 75 9.95 7.46 17.88
CA ASP A 75 9.59 6.08 18.21
C ASP A 75 9.97 5.10 17.09
N GLY A 76 9.75 5.49 15.84
CA GLY A 76 10.18 4.70 14.68
C GLY A 76 11.71 4.59 14.62
N TYR A 77 12.40 5.68 14.84
CA TYR A 77 13.87 5.71 14.84
C TYR A 77 14.49 4.89 15.97
N LYS A 78 13.83 4.80 17.14
CA LYS A 78 14.25 3.93 18.24
C LYS A 78 14.00 2.46 17.92
N MET A 79 12.84 2.15 17.33
CA MET A 79 12.47 0.79 16.97
C MET A 79 13.37 0.23 15.86
N PHE A 80 13.75 1.07 14.89
CA PHE A 80 14.59 0.70 13.74
C PHE A 80 15.88 1.53 13.70
N PRO A 81 16.84 1.31 14.62
CA PRO A 81 18.00 2.20 14.76
C PRO A 81 18.92 2.22 13.53
N LYS A 82 18.88 1.17 12.71
CA LYS A 82 19.69 1.02 11.48
C LYS A 82 18.99 1.54 10.22
N VAL A 83 17.73 1.98 10.32
CA VAL A 83 16.97 2.47 9.16
C VAL A 83 17.60 3.76 8.64
N ARG A 84 17.60 3.94 7.33
CA ARG A 84 18.00 5.21 6.73
C ARG A 84 16.90 6.25 6.95
N LYS A 85 17.30 7.44 7.39
CA LYS A 85 16.39 8.54 7.79
C LYS A 85 16.46 9.66 6.77
N PHE A 86 15.30 10.19 6.40
CA PHE A 86 15.17 11.26 5.42
C PHE A 86 14.17 12.29 5.92
N ARG A 87 14.35 13.54 5.52
CA ARG A 87 13.38 14.63 5.76
C ARG A 87 12.58 14.98 4.50
N ASP A 88 13.04 14.51 3.34
CA ASP A 88 12.41 14.70 2.04
C ASP A 88 12.30 13.34 1.34
N PHE A 89 11.05 12.94 0.99
CA PHE A 89 10.80 11.67 0.33
C PHE A 89 11.39 11.60 -1.07
N ARG A 90 11.59 12.73 -1.74
CA ARG A 90 12.22 12.78 -3.07
C ARG A 90 13.67 12.34 -2.98
N LEU A 91 14.41 12.87 -2.01
CA LEU A 91 15.78 12.43 -1.75
C LEU A 91 15.85 10.96 -1.32
N MET A 92 14.85 10.48 -0.57
CA MET A 92 14.76 9.06 -0.23
C MET A 92 14.62 8.20 -1.49
N PHE A 93 13.73 8.56 -2.40
CA PHE A 93 13.54 7.82 -3.65
C PHE A 93 14.78 7.92 -4.56
N ASP A 94 15.38 9.10 -4.70
CA ASP A 94 16.59 9.27 -5.51
C ASP A 94 17.72 8.32 -5.06
N GLN A 95 17.85 8.11 -3.76
CA GLN A 95 18.93 7.31 -3.19
C GLN A 95 18.59 5.83 -3.00
N MET A 96 17.31 5.47 -2.83
CA MET A 96 16.92 4.15 -2.37
C MET A 96 15.84 3.46 -3.21
N HIS A 97 15.35 4.06 -4.29
CA HIS A 97 14.23 3.44 -5.03
C HIS A 97 14.48 1.98 -5.44
N LYS A 98 15.71 1.58 -5.70
CA LYS A 98 16.06 0.19 -6.07
C LYS A 98 15.96 -0.80 -4.90
N GLU A 99 15.98 -0.30 -3.67
CA GLU A 99 15.94 -1.09 -2.44
C GLU A 99 14.53 -1.15 -1.84
N ILE A 100 13.56 -0.40 -2.39
CA ILE A 100 12.20 -0.27 -1.88
C ILE A 100 11.24 -1.06 -2.78
N ASP A 101 10.41 -1.90 -2.19
CA ASP A 101 9.34 -2.62 -2.87
C ASP A 101 7.99 -1.94 -2.69
N ALA A 102 7.72 -1.44 -1.50
CA ALA A 102 6.45 -0.81 -1.14
C ALA A 102 6.65 0.42 -0.24
N VAL A 103 5.65 1.30 -0.22
CA VAL A 103 5.68 2.54 0.56
C VAL A 103 4.41 2.68 1.40
N ILE A 104 4.57 2.96 2.69
CA ILE A 104 3.50 3.38 3.58
C ILE A 104 3.52 4.91 3.67
N ILE A 105 2.42 5.56 3.32
CA ILE A 105 2.28 7.02 3.30
C ILE A 105 1.23 7.43 4.33
N SER A 106 1.66 8.15 5.37
CA SER A 106 0.83 8.56 6.50
C SER A 106 1.09 10.01 6.90
N THR A 107 1.34 10.83 5.92
CA THR A 107 1.56 12.28 6.04
C THR A 107 0.23 13.03 6.20
N PRO A 108 0.22 14.36 6.38
CA PRO A 108 -1.00 15.16 6.28
C PRO A 108 -1.70 15.01 4.91
N ASP A 109 -3.02 15.10 4.93
CA ASP A 109 -3.93 14.80 3.81
C ASP A 109 -3.50 15.45 2.47
N HIS A 110 -3.06 16.71 2.53
CA HIS A 110 -2.70 17.50 1.34
C HIS A 110 -1.40 17.05 0.65
N THR A 111 -0.61 16.18 1.28
CA THR A 111 0.66 15.67 0.72
C THR A 111 0.55 14.24 0.19
N HIS A 112 -0.59 13.56 0.40
CA HIS A 112 -0.78 12.18 -0.02
C HIS A 112 -0.55 11.99 -1.51
N PHE A 113 -1.13 12.86 -2.35
CA PHE A 113 -1.03 12.74 -3.79
C PHE A 113 0.42 12.78 -4.27
N ALA A 114 1.19 13.79 -3.84
CA ALA A 114 2.55 13.98 -4.32
C ALA A 114 3.48 12.78 -3.98
N ALA A 115 3.42 12.32 -2.73
CA ALA A 115 4.22 11.18 -2.29
C ALA A 115 3.79 9.87 -2.96
N THR A 116 2.47 9.67 -3.12
CA THR A 116 1.91 8.49 -3.77
C THR A 116 2.26 8.43 -5.24
N MET A 117 2.11 9.54 -5.96
CA MET A 117 2.43 9.60 -7.38
C MET A 117 3.91 9.32 -7.63
N ALA A 118 4.79 9.93 -6.86
CA ALA A 118 6.23 9.67 -6.96
C ALA A 118 6.60 8.20 -6.71
N ALA A 119 5.94 7.54 -5.74
CA ALA A 119 6.13 6.11 -5.51
C ALA A 119 5.63 5.26 -6.68
N MET A 120 4.44 5.57 -7.21
CA MET A 120 3.83 4.85 -8.35
C MET A 120 4.67 4.97 -9.62
N GLU A 121 5.21 6.15 -9.93
CA GLU A 121 6.09 6.39 -11.07
C GLU A 121 7.37 5.55 -11.02
N LEU A 122 7.82 5.22 -9.82
CA LEU A 122 8.95 4.33 -9.60
C LEU A 122 8.55 2.84 -9.51
N GLY A 123 7.29 2.51 -9.81
CA GLY A 123 6.77 1.14 -9.78
C GLY A 123 6.62 0.56 -8.37
N LYS A 124 6.50 1.40 -7.32
CA LYS A 124 6.37 0.93 -5.94
C LYS A 124 4.92 0.69 -5.57
N HIS A 125 4.66 -0.41 -4.86
CA HIS A 125 3.37 -0.66 -4.24
C HIS A 125 3.11 0.35 -3.13
N VAL A 126 1.84 0.74 -2.91
CA VAL A 126 1.54 1.83 -1.97
C VAL A 126 0.39 1.50 -1.04
N TYR A 127 0.57 1.81 0.23
CA TYR A 127 -0.48 1.95 1.22
C TYR A 127 -0.55 3.42 1.63
N VAL A 128 -1.68 4.06 1.41
CA VAL A 128 -1.85 5.51 1.65
C VAL A 128 -2.99 5.73 2.64
N GLU A 129 -2.77 6.52 3.67
CA GLU A 129 -3.84 6.88 4.61
C GLU A 129 -5.01 7.62 3.94
N LYS A 130 -6.16 7.56 4.57
CA LYS A 130 -7.34 8.32 4.16
C LYS A 130 -7.16 9.83 4.51
N PRO A 131 -7.69 10.73 3.70
CA PRO A 131 -8.22 10.54 2.35
C PRO A 131 -7.10 10.27 1.35
N LEU A 132 -7.38 9.48 0.32
CA LEU A 132 -6.37 9.06 -0.65
C LEU A 132 -5.70 10.26 -1.36
N ALA A 133 -6.44 11.32 -1.59
CA ALA A 133 -5.97 12.56 -2.18
C ALA A 133 -6.87 13.75 -1.81
N HIS A 134 -6.44 14.97 -2.11
CA HIS A 134 -7.10 16.21 -1.71
C HIS A 134 -8.27 16.60 -2.63
N ASN A 135 -8.29 16.16 -3.88
CA ASN A 135 -9.35 16.47 -4.84
C ASN A 135 -9.62 15.33 -5.83
N ILE A 136 -10.72 15.44 -6.58
CA ILE A 136 -11.19 14.39 -7.50
C ILE A 136 -10.23 14.16 -8.67
N TRP A 137 -9.56 15.19 -9.16
CA TRP A 137 -8.58 15.05 -10.24
C TRP A 137 -7.39 14.20 -9.80
N GLU A 138 -6.86 14.45 -8.62
CA GLU A 138 -5.79 13.66 -8.01
C GLU A 138 -6.20 12.20 -7.84
N LEU A 139 -7.41 11.94 -7.28
CA LEU A 139 -7.96 10.59 -7.12
C LEU A 139 -8.02 9.84 -8.45
N ARG A 140 -8.57 10.48 -9.49
CA ARG A 140 -8.67 9.89 -10.83
C ARG A 140 -7.30 9.65 -11.44
N THR A 141 -6.34 10.53 -11.18
CA THR A 141 -4.97 10.40 -11.64
C THR A 141 -4.28 9.22 -10.97
N LEU A 142 -4.35 9.08 -9.65
CA LEU A 142 -3.80 7.92 -8.94
C LEU A 142 -4.43 6.60 -9.39
N LYS A 143 -5.76 6.58 -9.62
CA LYS A 143 -6.44 5.39 -10.15
C LYS A 143 -5.89 4.97 -11.52
N ARG A 144 -5.63 5.93 -12.42
CA ARG A 144 -5.02 5.65 -13.74
C ARG A 144 -3.57 5.22 -13.60
N ALA A 145 -2.80 5.90 -12.75
CA ALA A 145 -1.40 5.59 -12.48
C ALA A 145 -1.22 4.17 -11.94
N ALA A 146 -2.03 3.76 -10.95
CA ALA A 146 -1.99 2.41 -10.41
C ALA A 146 -2.16 1.33 -11.49
N LYS A 147 -3.10 1.56 -12.43
CA LYS A 147 -3.31 0.66 -13.57
C LYS A 147 -2.16 0.72 -14.57
N TYR A 148 -1.67 1.92 -14.88
CA TYR A 148 -0.62 2.13 -15.88
C TYR A 148 0.72 1.53 -15.45
N TYR A 149 1.11 1.73 -14.20
CA TYR A 149 2.35 1.19 -13.64
C TYR A 149 2.22 -0.24 -13.10
N GLY A 150 1.01 -0.83 -13.12
CA GLY A 150 0.78 -2.21 -12.68
C GLY A 150 1.04 -2.44 -11.20
N ILE A 151 0.87 -1.42 -10.35
CA ILE A 151 1.15 -1.50 -8.91
C ILE A 151 -0.09 -1.89 -8.10
N VAL A 152 0.13 -2.49 -6.95
CA VAL A 152 -0.91 -2.71 -5.93
C VAL A 152 -1.02 -1.46 -5.06
N SER A 153 -2.23 -0.96 -4.88
CA SER A 153 -2.52 0.21 -4.06
C SER A 153 -3.67 -0.04 -3.09
N GLN A 154 -3.53 0.43 -1.87
CA GLN A 154 -4.56 0.34 -0.83
C GLN A 154 -4.68 1.67 -0.11
N MET A 155 -5.92 2.15 0.06
CA MET A 155 -6.22 3.26 0.95
C MET A 155 -6.44 2.77 2.39
N GLY A 156 -5.92 3.50 3.36
CA GLY A 156 -6.04 3.21 4.79
C GLY A 156 -7.41 3.59 5.36
N ASN A 157 -8.41 2.77 5.12
CA ASN A 157 -9.76 2.91 5.68
C ASN A 157 -10.05 1.76 6.68
N GLN A 158 -9.29 1.70 7.74
CA GLN A 158 -9.24 0.59 8.70
C GLN A 158 -10.60 0.21 9.30
N GLY A 159 -11.53 1.15 9.39
CA GLY A 159 -12.89 0.88 9.88
C GLY A 159 -13.64 -0.22 9.10
N HIS A 160 -13.34 -0.38 7.82
CA HIS A 160 -13.94 -1.43 6.99
C HIS A 160 -13.46 -2.86 7.29
N THR A 161 -12.43 -3.01 8.11
CA THR A 161 -11.86 -4.32 8.43
C THR A 161 -12.25 -4.82 9.81
N THR A 162 -13.13 -4.10 10.51
CA THR A 162 -13.61 -4.48 11.83
C THR A 162 -14.59 -5.66 11.76
N ASP A 163 -14.59 -6.50 12.78
CA ASP A 163 -15.49 -7.66 12.84
C ASP A 163 -16.97 -7.26 12.81
N GLY A 164 -17.32 -6.11 13.41
CA GLY A 164 -18.68 -5.59 13.37
C GLY A 164 -19.19 -5.34 11.95
N ILE A 165 -18.38 -4.75 11.08
CA ILE A 165 -18.77 -4.52 9.67
C ILE A 165 -18.90 -5.84 8.91
N ARG A 166 -18.02 -6.80 9.17
CA ARG A 166 -18.09 -8.14 8.56
C ARG A 166 -19.37 -8.87 9.00
N SER A 167 -19.66 -8.86 10.30
CA SER A 167 -20.86 -9.49 10.85
C SER A 167 -22.14 -8.87 10.28
N ILE A 168 -22.22 -7.53 10.16
CA ILE A 168 -23.36 -6.86 9.54
C ILE A 168 -23.56 -7.31 8.09
N LYS A 169 -22.46 -7.43 7.33
CA LYS A 169 -22.54 -7.91 5.96
C LYS A 169 -22.99 -9.36 5.88
N GLU A 170 -22.49 -10.23 6.72
CA GLU A 170 -22.89 -11.63 6.78
C GLU A 170 -24.40 -11.76 7.13
N TRP A 171 -24.88 -10.99 8.10
CA TRP A 171 -26.30 -10.98 8.46
C TRP A 171 -27.20 -10.45 7.35
N TYR A 172 -26.73 -9.41 6.63
CA TYR A 172 -27.44 -8.89 5.48
C TYR A 172 -27.53 -9.93 4.36
N ASP A 173 -26.41 -10.53 3.98
CA ASP A 173 -26.32 -11.53 2.92
C ASP A 173 -27.12 -12.82 3.27
N ALA A 174 -27.18 -13.20 4.54
CA ALA A 174 -27.94 -14.32 5.04
C ALA A 174 -29.46 -14.02 5.22
N GLY A 175 -29.88 -12.80 4.96
CA GLY A 175 -31.28 -12.37 5.12
C GLY A 175 -31.73 -12.25 6.59
N VAL A 176 -30.84 -12.34 7.56
CA VAL A 176 -31.16 -12.23 9.00
C VAL A 176 -31.79 -10.89 9.35
N LEU A 177 -31.39 -9.82 8.66
CA LEU A 177 -31.93 -8.48 8.86
C LEU A 177 -33.29 -8.27 8.19
N GLY A 178 -33.75 -9.23 7.37
CA GLY A 178 -34.94 -9.10 6.57
C GLY A 178 -34.84 -8.01 5.50
N GLU A 179 -35.99 -7.45 5.11
CA GLU A 179 -36.02 -6.33 4.17
C GLU A 179 -35.63 -5.03 4.86
N VAL A 180 -34.48 -4.48 4.49
CA VAL A 180 -34.01 -3.19 5.03
C VAL A 180 -34.79 -2.06 4.36
N LYS A 181 -35.68 -1.41 5.11
CA LYS A 181 -36.54 -0.31 4.64
C LYS A 181 -35.98 1.06 4.93
N GLU A 182 -35.21 1.19 6.00
CA GLU A 182 -34.69 2.47 6.46
C GLU A 182 -33.31 2.29 7.10
N VAL A 183 -32.41 3.23 6.83
CA VAL A 183 -31.07 3.26 7.42
C VAL A 183 -30.82 4.63 8.03
N HIS A 184 -30.55 4.67 9.32
CA HIS A 184 -30.14 5.88 10.03
C HIS A 184 -28.63 5.84 10.24
N ALA A 185 -27.92 6.85 9.75
CA ALA A 185 -26.49 7.00 9.96
C ALA A 185 -26.21 8.34 10.63
N TRP A 186 -25.49 8.32 11.73
CA TRP A 186 -25.04 9.53 12.41
C TRP A 186 -23.62 9.40 12.87
N ILE A 187 -22.95 10.52 12.96
CA ILE A 187 -21.61 10.62 13.52
C ILE A 187 -21.67 11.46 14.79
N GLY A 188 -21.19 10.89 15.89
CA GLY A 188 -21.05 11.65 17.13
C GLY A 188 -19.97 12.72 16.96
N THR A 189 -20.06 13.78 17.75
CA THR A 189 -18.97 14.75 17.88
C THR A 189 -17.79 14.06 18.55
N PHE A 190 -16.91 13.48 17.78
CA PHE A 190 -15.67 12.92 18.29
C PHE A 190 -14.84 14.05 18.87
N ASN A 191 -14.72 14.09 20.20
CA ASN A 191 -13.65 14.78 20.94
C ASN A 191 -13.02 16.00 20.24
N PHE A 192 -13.82 16.78 19.52
CA PHE A 192 -13.42 18.11 19.17
C PHE A 192 -13.35 18.86 20.50
N ARG A 193 -12.16 19.04 20.99
CA ARG A 193 -11.95 19.89 22.15
C ARG A 193 -12.63 21.22 21.86
N PRO A 194 -13.47 21.73 22.75
CA PRO A 194 -13.97 23.09 22.61
C PRO A 194 -12.78 24.03 22.34
N GLY A 195 -12.84 24.83 21.28
CA GLY A 195 -11.74 25.69 20.86
C GLY A 195 -10.90 25.19 19.68
N HIS A 196 -11.06 23.95 19.21
CA HIS A 196 -10.47 23.48 17.94
C HIS A 196 -11.34 23.77 16.71
N TYR A 197 -12.41 24.53 16.88
CA TYR A 197 -13.08 25.10 15.72
C TYR A 197 -12.15 26.11 15.08
N TRP A 198 -11.91 25.91 13.84
CA TRP A 198 -11.25 26.73 12.85
C TRP A 198 -11.62 28.20 13.00
N THR A 199 -11.18 28.84 14.05
CA THR A 199 -11.17 30.28 14.10
C THR A 199 -10.12 30.68 13.07
N LYS A 200 -10.59 31.27 11.97
CA LYS A 200 -9.69 31.96 11.03
C LYS A 200 -8.82 32.87 11.88
N PRO A 201 -7.49 32.69 11.88
CA PRO A 201 -6.63 33.66 12.59
C PRO A 201 -6.93 35.05 12.09
N GLU A 202 -7.00 36.01 12.95
CA GLU A 202 -7.33 37.40 12.63
C GLU A 202 -6.39 38.00 11.57
N SER A 203 -5.18 37.48 11.46
CA SER A 203 -4.27 37.76 10.35
C SER A 203 -3.36 36.55 10.09
N PHE A 204 -3.26 36.15 8.82
CA PHE A 204 -2.12 35.37 8.37
C PHE A 204 -1.00 36.35 8.05
N PRO A 205 0.21 36.20 8.63
CA PRO A 205 1.35 36.93 8.10
C PRO A 205 1.50 36.57 6.62
N PRO A 206 1.76 37.52 5.72
CA PRO A 206 2.01 37.20 4.33
C PRO A 206 3.17 36.20 4.26
N PRO A 207 3.12 35.21 3.36
CA PRO A 207 4.21 34.25 3.19
C PRO A 207 5.49 35.06 2.96
N LYS A 208 6.48 34.83 3.80
CA LYS A 208 7.84 35.32 3.53
C LYS A 208 8.33 34.52 2.34
N HIS A 209 8.24 35.11 1.16
CA HIS A 209 8.94 34.56 0.01
C HIS A 209 10.44 34.59 0.32
N PRO A 210 11.16 33.49 0.00
CA PRO A 210 12.59 33.50 0.05
C PRO A 210 13.20 34.51 -0.92
#